data_eefb35064c7fc653d995155da2d48bc6
#
_entry.id   eefb35064c7fc653d995155da2d48bc6
#
_cell.length_a   1.000
_cell.length_b   1.000
_cell.length_c   1.000
_cell.angle_alpha   90.00
_cell.angle_beta   90.00
_cell.angle_gamma   90.00
#
_symmetry.space_group_name_H-M   'P 1'
#
loop_
_entity.id
_entity.type
_entity.pdbx_description
1 polymer ?
#
loop_
_entity_poly.entity_id
_entity_poly.type
_entity_poly.pdbx_seq_one_letter_code
_entity_poly.pdbx_strand_id
1 'polypeptide(L)'
;FPEYGGAIPMWLSTLSINAILLLIAMLTVGWRFCVRTLVGALALAFWYRVIPMRIEPLIADPVTACIVGGVVFGLSLGIVMLNNGSSGGTDIVAMIVNHYKDVSLGKVMVICDAVIIASSYFLPIPDQFYVEGMDIVDFKIKRILYGLCMTVSYTAALDWIMSRMRQSVQFFIFSSKYAEIATAINQTVHRGVTVLDGKGWYSQQPIHIVTVLARKQESQLIFHIIKSIDPNAFVSQANVSGVFGQGFDTIKNK
;
A
#
# COMPACT_ATOMS: atom_id res chain seq x y z
N PHE A 1 4.45 -28.83 16.29
CA PHE A 1 3.16 -29.51 16.44
C PHE A 1 3.40 -30.97 16.11
N PRO A 2 3.36 -31.85 17.09
CA PRO A 2 3.42 -33.29 16.86
C PRO A 2 2.02 -33.78 16.46
N GLU A 3 1.99 -34.69 15.50
CA GLU A 3 0.94 -35.68 15.26
C GLU A 3 -0.36 -35.21 14.58
N TYR A 4 -0.23 -34.75 13.34
CA TYR A 4 -1.27 -35.08 12.36
C TYR A 4 -0.74 -36.21 11.49
N GLY A 5 -1.24 -37.43 11.74
CA GLY A 5 -0.87 -38.63 10.98
C GLY A 5 -1.01 -38.39 9.48
N GLY A 6 0.11 -38.41 8.76
CA GLY A 6 0.13 -38.32 7.29
C GLY A 6 -0.09 -36.94 6.66
N ALA A 7 -0.34 -35.90 7.43
CA ALA A 7 -0.55 -34.53 6.89
C ALA A 7 0.77 -33.83 6.59
N ILE A 8 0.82 -33.14 5.47
CA ILE A 8 1.96 -32.32 5.08
C ILE A 8 2.21 -31.25 6.17
N PRO A 9 3.45 -31.10 6.69
CA PRO A 9 3.75 -30.08 7.70
C PRO A 9 3.36 -28.68 7.21
N MET A 10 2.74 -27.85 8.09
CA MET A 10 2.24 -26.52 7.74
C MET A 10 3.32 -25.61 7.12
N TRP A 11 4.56 -25.70 7.61
CA TRP A 11 5.68 -24.94 7.05
C TRP A 11 5.99 -25.36 5.62
N LEU A 12 5.85 -26.65 5.28
CA LEU A 12 6.13 -27.16 3.93
C LEU A 12 5.02 -26.76 2.94
N SER A 13 3.76 -26.81 3.35
CA SER A 13 2.64 -26.36 2.51
C SER A 13 2.70 -24.86 2.26
N THR A 14 3.00 -24.05 3.29
CA THR A 14 3.17 -22.60 3.16
C THR A 14 4.36 -22.26 2.26
N LEU A 15 5.49 -22.94 2.44
CA LEU A 15 6.67 -22.75 1.60
C LEU A 15 6.38 -23.10 0.14
N SER A 16 5.69 -24.21 -0.11
CA SER A 16 5.36 -24.67 -1.47
C SER A 16 4.43 -23.71 -2.17
N ILE A 17 3.37 -23.26 -1.49
CA ILE A 17 2.41 -22.28 -2.05
C ILE A 17 3.14 -20.96 -2.35
N ASN A 18 3.91 -20.44 -1.42
CA ASN A 18 4.65 -19.21 -1.62
C ASN A 18 5.71 -19.33 -2.72
N ALA A 19 6.38 -20.48 -2.85
CA ALA A 19 7.34 -20.72 -3.93
C ALA A 19 6.66 -20.68 -5.31
N ILE A 20 5.49 -21.31 -5.44
CA ILE A 20 4.70 -21.26 -6.68
C ILE A 20 4.26 -19.82 -6.99
N LEU A 21 3.72 -19.11 -5.99
CA LEU A 21 3.28 -17.72 -6.16
C LEU A 21 4.45 -16.80 -6.54
N LEU A 22 5.62 -16.97 -5.91
CA LEU A 22 6.82 -16.21 -6.24
C LEU A 22 7.33 -16.51 -7.65
N LEU A 23 7.24 -17.77 -8.09
CA LEU A 23 7.62 -18.14 -9.46
C LEU A 23 6.71 -17.48 -10.49
N ILE A 24 5.40 -17.47 -10.25
CA ILE A 24 4.44 -16.75 -11.09
C ILE A 24 4.74 -15.23 -11.04
N ALA A 25 4.99 -14.66 -9.86
CA ALA A 25 5.31 -13.26 -9.70
C ALA A 25 6.64 -12.88 -10.40
N MET A 26 7.61 -13.79 -10.44
CA MET A 26 8.88 -13.57 -11.15
C MET A 26 8.65 -13.41 -12.66
N LEU A 27 7.75 -14.20 -13.22
CA LEU A 27 7.41 -14.15 -14.65
C LEU A 27 6.53 -12.95 -15.01
N THR A 28 5.74 -12.44 -14.07
CA THR A 28 4.72 -11.39 -14.33
C THR A 28 5.17 -10.02 -13.86
N VAL A 29 5.60 -9.89 -12.60
CA VAL A 29 5.98 -8.63 -11.95
C VAL A 29 7.48 -8.36 -12.09
N GLY A 30 8.30 -9.42 -12.06
CA GLY A 30 9.73 -9.38 -12.30
C GLY A 30 10.59 -9.76 -11.10
N TRP A 31 11.87 -10.04 -11.37
CA TRP A 31 12.83 -10.58 -10.39
C TRP A 31 13.10 -9.63 -9.20
N ARG A 32 13.06 -8.31 -9.43
CA ARG A 32 13.29 -7.31 -8.38
C ARG A 32 12.23 -7.37 -7.27
N PHE A 33 10.99 -7.67 -7.64
CA PHE A 33 9.90 -7.92 -6.68
C PHE A 33 10.20 -9.15 -5.83
N CYS A 34 10.61 -10.25 -6.45
CA CYS A 34 10.92 -11.50 -5.73
C CYS A 34 12.06 -11.33 -4.73
N VAL A 35 13.14 -10.63 -5.10
CA VAL A 35 14.26 -10.36 -4.19
C VAL A 35 13.82 -9.53 -2.99
N ARG A 36 13.03 -8.48 -3.20
CA ARG A 36 12.51 -7.64 -2.11
C ARG A 36 11.56 -8.40 -1.20
N THR A 37 10.71 -9.25 -1.78
CA THR A 37 9.81 -10.12 -1.02
C THR A 37 10.61 -11.14 -0.19
N LEU A 38 11.66 -11.73 -0.74
CA LEU A 38 12.54 -12.64 -0.01
C LEU A 38 13.21 -11.93 1.18
N VAL A 39 13.74 -10.73 0.97
CA VAL A 39 14.32 -9.92 2.05
C VAL A 39 13.28 -9.60 3.13
N GLY A 40 12.07 -9.23 2.73
CA GLY A 40 10.96 -8.98 3.66
C GLY A 40 10.58 -10.21 4.47
N ALA A 41 10.47 -11.37 3.82
CA ALA A 41 10.15 -12.65 4.46
C ALA A 41 11.26 -13.10 5.44
N LEU A 42 12.53 -12.92 5.08
CA LEU A 42 13.66 -13.21 5.97
C LEU A 42 13.70 -12.27 7.17
N ALA A 43 13.45 -10.98 6.97
CA ALA A 43 13.35 -10.01 8.06
C ALA A 43 12.20 -10.36 9.01
N LEU A 44 11.04 -10.74 8.49
CA LEU A 44 9.90 -11.18 9.28
C LEU A 44 10.24 -12.43 10.11
N ALA A 45 10.85 -13.43 9.49
CA ALA A 45 11.28 -14.65 10.17
C ALA A 45 12.32 -14.36 11.27
N PHE A 46 13.25 -13.45 11.03
CA PHE A 46 14.21 -13.00 12.04
C PHE A 46 13.51 -12.35 13.25
N TRP A 47 12.57 -11.42 13.02
CA TRP A 47 11.85 -10.75 14.10
C TRP A 47 10.94 -11.71 14.87
N TYR A 48 10.30 -12.69 14.23
CA TYR A 48 9.56 -13.75 14.93
C TYR A 48 10.45 -14.57 15.88
N ARG A 49 11.74 -14.69 15.56
CA ARG A 49 12.68 -15.39 16.44
C ARG A 49 13.16 -14.53 17.60
N VAL A 50 13.30 -13.23 17.39
CA VAL A 50 13.85 -12.27 18.37
C VAL A 50 12.80 -11.77 19.35
N ILE A 51 11.57 -11.53 18.87
CA ILE A 51 10.49 -11.02 19.72
C ILE A 51 9.87 -12.20 20.48
N PRO A 52 9.98 -12.22 21.84
CA PRO A 52 9.35 -13.29 22.61
C PRO A 52 7.82 -13.21 22.51
N MET A 53 7.19 -14.35 22.23
CA MET A 53 5.74 -14.45 22.28
C MET A 53 5.27 -14.24 23.73
N ARG A 54 4.42 -13.25 23.94
CA ARG A 54 3.71 -13.08 25.22
C ARG A 54 2.55 -14.06 25.27
N ILE A 55 2.39 -14.71 26.40
CA ILE A 55 1.28 -15.64 26.66
C ILE A 55 -0.01 -14.85 26.88
N GLU A 56 0.09 -13.68 27.53
CA GLU A 56 -1.05 -12.81 27.79
C GLU A 56 -1.27 -11.82 26.65
N PRO A 57 -2.50 -11.68 26.15
CA PRO A 57 -2.80 -10.73 25.10
C PRO A 57 -2.66 -9.30 25.63
N LEU A 58 -2.04 -8.41 24.83
CA LEU A 58 -1.89 -6.99 25.17
C LEU A 58 -3.26 -6.27 25.23
N ILE A 59 -4.20 -6.71 24.41
CA ILE A 59 -5.57 -6.20 24.32
C ILE A 59 -6.51 -7.37 24.58
N ALA A 60 -7.25 -7.32 25.69
CA ALA A 60 -8.13 -8.40 26.11
C ALA A 60 -9.39 -8.54 25.23
N ASP A 61 -9.90 -7.43 24.71
CA ASP A 61 -11.07 -7.45 23.84
C ASP A 61 -10.69 -7.87 22.40
N PRO A 62 -11.25 -9.00 21.88
CA PRO A 62 -10.88 -9.53 20.57
C PRO A 62 -11.19 -8.59 19.41
N VAL A 63 -12.29 -7.82 19.48
CA VAL A 63 -12.68 -6.91 18.41
C VAL A 63 -11.68 -5.75 18.33
N THR A 64 -11.36 -5.14 19.47
CA THR A 64 -10.36 -4.09 19.56
C THR A 64 -8.99 -4.57 19.09
N ALA A 65 -8.60 -5.80 19.46
CA ALA A 65 -7.36 -6.42 19.01
C ALA A 65 -7.32 -6.60 17.48
N CYS A 66 -8.43 -7.04 16.86
CA CYS A 66 -8.55 -7.16 15.40
C CYS A 66 -8.43 -5.81 14.70
N ILE A 67 -9.07 -4.76 15.23
CA ILE A 67 -9.03 -3.41 14.62
C ILE A 67 -7.63 -2.83 14.74
N VAL A 68 -7.07 -2.77 15.94
CA VAL A 68 -5.74 -2.16 16.18
C VAL A 68 -4.65 -2.96 15.47
N GLY A 69 -4.66 -4.28 15.62
CA GLY A 69 -3.70 -5.17 14.96
C GLY A 69 -3.83 -5.09 13.43
N GLY A 70 -5.06 -5.05 12.91
CA GLY A 70 -5.34 -4.89 11.49
C GLY A 70 -4.79 -3.58 10.94
N VAL A 71 -5.03 -2.44 11.61
CA VAL A 71 -4.50 -1.15 11.19
C VAL A 71 -2.97 -1.15 11.16
N VAL A 72 -2.31 -1.61 12.22
CA VAL A 72 -0.83 -1.67 12.28
C VAL A 72 -0.28 -2.58 11.20
N PHE A 73 -0.88 -3.75 11.00
CA PHE A 73 -0.49 -4.69 9.96
C PHE A 73 -0.68 -4.09 8.56
N GLY A 74 -1.83 -3.46 8.29
CA GLY A 74 -2.14 -2.85 6.99
C GLY A 74 -1.20 -1.69 6.63
N LEU A 75 -0.85 -0.83 7.59
CA LEU A 75 0.14 0.22 7.40
C LEU A 75 1.53 -0.36 7.10
N SER A 76 1.95 -1.37 7.85
CA SER A 76 3.24 -2.05 7.66
C SER A 76 3.33 -2.72 6.29
N LEU A 77 2.28 -3.46 5.92
CA LEU A 77 2.18 -4.10 4.61
C LEU A 77 2.18 -3.08 3.46
N GLY A 78 1.48 -1.95 3.66
CA GLY A 78 1.48 -0.84 2.70
C GLY A 78 2.87 -0.28 2.43
N ILE A 79 3.70 -0.11 3.47
CA ILE A 79 5.09 0.34 3.32
C ILE A 79 5.91 -0.68 2.51
N VAL A 80 5.74 -1.97 2.76
CA VAL A 80 6.41 -3.04 2.00
C VAL A 80 5.99 -3.01 0.53
N MET A 81 4.69 -2.88 0.26
CA MET A 81 4.14 -2.84 -1.09
C MET A 81 4.52 -1.57 -1.86
N LEU A 82 4.64 -0.41 -1.19
CA LEU A 82 5.15 0.82 -1.80
C LEU A 82 6.59 0.66 -2.30
N ASN A 83 7.37 -0.21 -1.66
CA ASN A 83 8.71 -0.57 -2.09
C ASN A 83 8.73 -1.74 -3.07
N ASN A 84 7.60 -2.09 -3.68
CA ASN A 84 7.46 -3.23 -4.60
C ASN A 84 7.96 -4.54 -3.96
N GLY A 85 7.57 -4.79 -2.73
CA GLY A 85 7.76 -6.05 -2.00
C GLY A 85 6.42 -6.64 -1.60
N SER A 86 6.47 -7.81 -0.93
CA SER A 86 5.33 -8.54 -0.39
C SER A 86 5.76 -9.24 0.89
N SER A 87 4.82 -9.56 1.78
CA SER A 87 5.09 -10.37 2.97
C SER A 87 5.05 -11.88 2.69
N GLY A 88 4.57 -12.26 1.51
CA GLY A 88 4.33 -13.66 1.13
C GLY A 88 2.90 -14.10 1.50
N GLY A 89 2.09 -14.45 0.52
CA GLY A 89 0.70 -14.86 0.73
C GLY A 89 -0.25 -14.25 -0.31
N THR A 90 -1.46 -13.89 0.14
CA THR A 90 -2.50 -13.29 -0.73
C THR A 90 -2.09 -11.93 -1.30
N ASP A 91 -1.16 -11.24 -0.67
CA ASP A 91 -0.57 -9.98 -1.15
C ASP A 91 0.26 -10.17 -2.45
N ILE A 92 0.89 -11.33 -2.67
CA ILE A 92 1.51 -11.66 -3.96
C ILE A 92 0.44 -11.72 -5.05
N VAL A 93 -0.70 -12.38 -4.76
CA VAL A 93 -1.83 -12.46 -5.70
C VAL A 93 -2.35 -11.05 -6.02
N ALA A 94 -2.51 -10.21 -4.99
CA ALA A 94 -2.94 -8.82 -5.17
C ALA A 94 -1.98 -8.02 -6.06
N MET A 95 -0.66 -8.19 -5.90
CA MET A 95 0.34 -7.54 -6.74
C MET A 95 0.30 -8.03 -8.18
N ILE A 96 0.12 -9.35 -8.41
CA ILE A 96 -0.03 -9.92 -9.75
C ILE A 96 -1.29 -9.34 -10.43
N VAL A 97 -2.43 -9.36 -9.76
CA VAL A 97 -3.68 -8.81 -10.32
C VAL A 97 -3.56 -7.31 -10.59
N ASN A 98 -2.98 -6.54 -9.64
CA ASN A 98 -2.76 -5.12 -9.83
C ASN A 98 -1.78 -4.82 -10.97
N HIS A 99 -0.86 -5.73 -11.30
CA HIS A 99 0.04 -5.57 -12.45
C HIS A 99 -0.74 -5.52 -13.77
N TYR A 100 -1.78 -6.33 -13.92
CA TYR A 100 -2.58 -6.42 -15.15
C TYR A 100 -3.82 -5.52 -15.15
N LYS A 101 -4.41 -5.25 -13.99
CA LYS A 101 -5.67 -4.49 -13.86
C LYS A 101 -5.51 -3.36 -12.83
N ASP A 102 -6.16 -2.22 -13.10
CA ASP A 102 -6.22 -1.11 -12.16
C ASP A 102 -7.29 -1.37 -11.08
N VAL A 103 -6.99 -2.35 -10.22
CA VAL A 103 -7.82 -2.68 -9.06
C VAL A 103 -7.02 -2.39 -7.80
N SER A 104 -7.64 -1.80 -6.76
CA SER A 104 -6.93 -1.57 -5.50
C SER A 104 -6.45 -2.89 -4.90
N LEU A 105 -5.25 -2.87 -4.32
CA LEU A 105 -4.64 -4.04 -3.70
C LEU A 105 -5.53 -4.59 -2.58
N GLY A 106 -6.10 -3.70 -1.76
CA GLY A 106 -7.01 -4.09 -0.69
C GLY A 106 -8.25 -4.84 -1.18
N LYS A 107 -8.86 -4.42 -2.32
CA LYS A 107 -10.02 -5.13 -2.88
C LYS A 107 -9.70 -6.57 -3.25
N VAL A 108 -8.55 -6.80 -3.89
CA VAL A 108 -8.13 -8.17 -4.26
C VAL A 108 -7.90 -9.00 -3.01
N MET A 109 -7.22 -8.43 -2.01
CA MET A 109 -6.94 -9.13 -0.75
C MET A 109 -8.22 -9.46 0.01
N VAL A 110 -9.18 -8.54 0.11
CA VAL A 110 -10.50 -8.81 0.73
C VAL A 110 -11.17 -10.02 0.08
N ILE A 111 -11.16 -10.10 -1.25
CA ILE A 111 -11.79 -11.23 -1.96
C ILE A 111 -11.06 -12.54 -1.67
N CYS A 112 -9.73 -12.55 -1.76
CA CYS A 112 -8.94 -13.75 -1.46
C CYS A 112 -9.13 -14.22 -0.02
N ASP A 113 -9.02 -13.29 0.93
CA ASP A 113 -9.12 -13.59 2.35
C ASP A 113 -10.54 -13.98 2.75
N ALA A 114 -11.58 -13.37 2.16
CA ALA A 114 -12.96 -13.77 2.40
C ALA A 114 -13.21 -15.23 2.01
N VAL A 115 -12.64 -15.68 0.89
CA VAL A 115 -12.72 -17.09 0.46
C VAL A 115 -11.98 -18.00 1.47
N ILE A 116 -10.77 -17.60 1.89
CA ILE A 116 -9.98 -18.38 2.87
C ILE A 116 -10.71 -18.44 4.22
N ILE A 117 -11.21 -17.31 4.72
CA ILE A 117 -11.93 -17.22 5.99
C ILE A 117 -13.21 -18.05 5.93
N ALA A 118 -14.00 -17.95 4.86
CA ALA A 118 -15.20 -18.75 4.68
C ALA A 118 -14.89 -20.26 4.63
N SER A 119 -13.82 -20.64 3.92
CA SER A 119 -13.39 -22.05 3.86
C SER A 119 -13.01 -22.60 5.25
N SER A 120 -12.57 -21.74 6.17
CA SER A 120 -12.23 -22.14 7.53
C SER A 120 -13.41 -22.71 8.33
N TYR A 121 -14.66 -22.44 7.91
CA TYR A 121 -15.86 -23.01 8.53
C TYR A 121 -15.89 -24.54 8.43
N PHE A 122 -15.38 -25.09 7.32
CA PHE A 122 -15.36 -26.52 7.05
C PHE A 122 -14.20 -27.24 7.77
N LEU A 123 -13.22 -26.49 8.27
CA LEU A 123 -12.09 -27.08 8.99
C LEU A 123 -12.48 -27.49 10.41
N PRO A 124 -11.94 -28.62 10.92
CA PRO A 124 -12.12 -29.01 12.31
C PRO A 124 -11.50 -27.97 13.24
N ILE A 125 -12.01 -27.90 14.47
CA ILE A 125 -11.42 -27.06 15.51
C ILE A 125 -10.24 -27.85 16.07
N PRO A 126 -9.01 -27.28 16.10
CA PRO A 126 -7.88 -27.93 16.73
C PRO A 126 -8.14 -28.17 18.23
N ASP A 127 -7.75 -29.32 18.74
CA ASP A 127 -8.03 -29.75 20.13
C ASP A 127 -7.57 -28.74 21.18
N GLN A 128 -6.51 -28.00 20.91
CA GLN A 128 -5.97 -26.94 21.78
C GLN A 128 -6.95 -25.76 22.02
N PHE A 129 -7.95 -25.58 21.16
CA PHE A 129 -8.98 -24.54 21.28
C PHE A 129 -10.33 -25.11 21.69
N TYR A 130 -10.42 -26.42 21.88
CA TYR A 130 -11.64 -27.09 22.31
C TYR A 130 -11.79 -26.99 23.83
N VAL A 131 -12.86 -26.37 24.27
CA VAL A 131 -13.23 -26.28 25.66
C VAL A 131 -14.50 -27.11 25.88
N GLU A 132 -14.53 -27.95 26.89
CA GLU A 132 -15.69 -28.76 27.20
C GLU A 132 -16.93 -27.90 27.47
N GLY A 133 -18.03 -28.16 26.76
CA GLY A 133 -19.25 -27.34 26.82
C GLY A 133 -19.27 -26.14 25.84
N MET A 134 -18.27 -25.97 25.00
CA MET A 134 -18.25 -24.90 23.99
C MET A 134 -19.22 -25.19 22.84
N ASP A 135 -20.02 -24.19 22.45
CA ASP A 135 -20.81 -24.25 21.21
C ASP A 135 -19.87 -24.11 19.99
N ILE A 136 -19.70 -25.24 19.29
CA ILE A 136 -18.84 -25.36 18.12
C ILE A 136 -19.25 -24.37 17.01
N VAL A 137 -20.57 -24.19 16.83
CA VAL A 137 -21.10 -23.29 15.78
C VAL A 137 -20.80 -21.84 16.14
N ASP A 138 -21.04 -21.44 17.38
CA ASP A 138 -20.73 -20.10 17.88
C ASP A 138 -19.23 -19.78 17.74
N PHE A 139 -18.36 -20.70 18.11
CA PHE A 139 -16.92 -20.55 17.95
C PHE A 139 -16.51 -20.36 16.47
N LYS A 140 -17.04 -21.17 15.56
CA LYS A 140 -16.75 -21.06 14.13
C LYS A 140 -17.23 -19.72 13.55
N ILE A 141 -18.42 -19.27 13.93
CA ILE A 141 -18.98 -17.98 13.51
C ILE A 141 -18.11 -16.83 14.05
N LYS A 142 -17.75 -16.82 15.32
CA LYS A 142 -16.88 -15.80 15.92
C LYS A 142 -15.53 -15.73 15.21
N ARG A 143 -14.92 -16.88 14.90
CA ARG A 143 -13.66 -16.96 14.16
C ARG A 143 -13.76 -16.28 12.77
N ILE A 144 -14.86 -16.50 12.05
CA ILE A 144 -15.13 -15.86 10.77
C ILE A 144 -15.31 -14.36 10.94
N LEU A 145 -16.12 -13.93 11.92
CA LEU A 145 -16.39 -12.52 12.15
C LEU A 145 -15.12 -11.74 12.53
N TYR A 146 -14.30 -12.29 13.42
CA TYR A 146 -13.00 -11.67 13.78
C TYR A 146 -12.03 -11.64 12.59
N GLY A 147 -11.99 -12.70 11.79
CA GLY A 147 -11.20 -12.74 10.57
C GLY A 147 -11.62 -11.64 9.57
N LEU A 148 -12.93 -11.50 9.33
CA LEU A 148 -13.45 -10.44 8.47
C LEU A 148 -13.19 -9.03 9.04
N CYS A 149 -13.37 -8.85 10.35
CA CYS A 149 -13.08 -7.58 11.02
C CYS A 149 -11.61 -7.18 10.84
N MET A 150 -10.68 -8.10 11.04
CA MET A 150 -9.26 -7.87 10.82
C MET A 150 -8.95 -7.57 9.34
N THR A 151 -9.53 -8.34 8.41
CA THR A 151 -9.33 -8.14 6.96
C THR A 151 -9.79 -6.76 6.53
N VAL A 152 -10.98 -6.33 6.93
CA VAL A 152 -11.47 -4.98 6.60
C VAL A 152 -10.58 -3.90 7.20
N SER A 153 -10.14 -4.07 8.44
CA SER A 153 -9.29 -3.09 9.14
C SER A 153 -7.94 -2.93 8.44
N TYR A 154 -7.26 -4.03 8.12
CA TYR A 154 -5.94 -3.94 7.51
C TYR A 154 -5.99 -3.50 6.05
N THR A 155 -7.00 -3.93 5.29
CA THR A 155 -7.12 -3.52 3.88
C THR A 155 -7.52 -2.04 3.74
N ALA A 156 -8.35 -1.53 4.64
CA ALA A 156 -8.65 -0.09 4.70
C ALA A 156 -7.40 0.74 5.01
N ALA A 157 -6.59 0.32 5.97
CA ALA A 157 -5.33 0.99 6.31
C ALA A 157 -4.30 0.91 5.16
N LEU A 158 -4.20 -0.26 4.51
CA LEU A 158 -3.37 -0.48 3.33
C LEU A 158 -3.77 0.46 2.18
N ASP A 159 -5.04 0.46 1.79
CA ASP A 159 -5.52 1.30 0.69
C ASP A 159 -5.37 2.79 1.01
N TRP A 160 -5.54 3.18 2.27
CA TRP A 160 -5.32 4.55 2.71
C TRP A 160 -3.87 5.01 2.53
N ILE A 161 -2.87 4.21 2.98
CA ILE A 161 -1.45 4.58 2.82
C ILE A 161 -1.04 4.55 1.34
N MET A 162 -1.48 3.53 0.59
CA MET A 162 -1.18 3.41 -0.84
C MET A 162 -1.74 4.59 -1.64
N SER A 163 -2.98 4.99 -1.37
CA SER A 163 -3.62 6.13 -2.03
C SER A 163 -2.90 7.43 -1.71
N ARG A 164 -2.52 7.65 -0.45
CA ARG A 164 -1.82 8.86 -0.04
C ARG A 164 -0.44 9.02 -0.67
N MET A 165 0.30 7.93 -0.73
CA MET A 165 1.67 7.94 -1.24
C MET A 165 1.76 8.07 -2.77
N ARG A 166 0.69 7.71 -3.49
CA ARG A 166 0.61 7.81 -4.96
C ARG A 166 -0.07 9.08 -5.46
N GLN A 167 -0.55 9.95 -4.56
CA GLN A 167 -1.20 11.20 -4.97
C GLN A 167 -0.24 12.12 -5.72
N SER A 168 -0.72 12.64 -6.85
CA SER A 168 -0.04 13.69 -7.60
C SER A 168 -0.78 15.01 -7.45
N VAL A 169 -0.05 16.09 -7.62
CA VAL A 169 -0.55 17.46 -7.55
C VAL A 169 -0.11 18.25 -8.75
N GLN A 170 -0.94 19.15 -9.19
CA GLN A 170 -0.62 20.15 -10.21
C GLN A 170 -0.54 21.51 -9.55
N PHE A 171 0.51 22.25 -9.87
CA PHE A 171 0.69 23.65 -9.49
C PHE A 171 0.47 24.55 -10.68
N PHE A 172 -0.22 25.68 -10.43
CA PHE A 172 -0.21 26.85 -11.27
C PHE A 172 0.37 28.01 -10.46
N ILE A 173 1.50 28.55 -10.92
CA ILE A 173 2.26 29.56 -10.20
C ILE A 173 2.30 30.82 -11.08
N PHE A 174 1.79 31.91 -10.51
CA PHE A 174 1.72 33.21 -11.13
C PHE A 174 2.76 34.13 -10.46
N SER A 175 3.81 34.48 -11.17
CA SER A 175 4.88 35.33 -10.64
C SER A 175 5.61 36.07 -11.76
N SER A 176 6.05 37.26 -11.46
CA SER A 176 6.96 38.02 -12.35
C SER A 176 8.32 37.36 -12.47
N LYS A 177 8.74 36.58 -11.44
CA LYS A 177 10.00 35.83 -11.42
C LYS A 177 9.84 34.38 -11.91
N TYR A 178 8.94 34.17 -12.85
CA TYR A 178 8.57 32.84 -13.33
C TYR A 178 9.76 32.01 -13.82
N ALA A 179 10.73 32.63 -14.49
CA ALA A 179 11.90 31.95 -15.04
C ALA A 179 12.85 31.40 -13.95
N GLU A 180 13.06 32.19 -12.89
CA GLU A 180 13.87 31.76 -11.75
C GLU A 180 13.19 30.60 -11.00
N ILE A 181 11.88 30.72 -10.77
CA ILE A 181 11.08 29.66 -10.13
C ILE A 181 11.09 28.38 -10.95
N ALA A 182 10.87 28.48 -12.28
CA ALA A 182 10.88 27.32 -13.17
C ALA A 182 12.24 26.61 -13.17
N THR A 183 13.33 27.38 -13.22
CA THR A 183 14.69 26.83 -13.17
C THR A 183 14.97 26.14 -11.84
N ALA A 184 14.64 26.80 -10.73
CA ALA A 184 14.88 26.25 -9.38
C ALA A 184 14.08 24.95 -9.14
N ILE A 185 12.80 24.90 -9.55
CA ILE A 185 11.99 23.69 -9.42
C ILE A 185 12.57 22.56 -10.27
N ASN A 186 12.93 22.85 -11.52
CA ASN A 186 13.49 21.82 -12.41
C ASN A 186 14.80 21.24 -11.86
N GLN A 187 15.69 22.09 -11.35
CA GLN A 187 16.99 21.67 -10.83
C GLN A 187 16.90 20.95 -9.46
N THR A 188 15.99 21.39 -8.58
CA THR A 188 15.92 20.86 -7.21
C THR A 188 14.97 19.67 -7.08
N VAL A 189 13.81 19.75 -7.75
CA VAL A 189 12.77 18.70 -7.65
C VAL A 189 12.89 17.68 -8.78
N HIS A 190 13.65 18.01 -9.82
CA HIS A 190 13.81 17.18 -11.03
C HIS A 190 12.47 16.84 -11.71
N ARG A 191 11.55 17.83 -11.76
CA ARG A 191 10.25 17.71 -12.41
C ARG A 191 10.20 18.58 -13.66
N GLY A 192 9.48 18.08 -14.65
CA GLY A 192 9.19 18.85 -15.86
C GLY A 192 8.37 20.10 -15.50
N VAL A 193 8.81 21.23 -15.98
CA VAL A 193 8.18 22.52 -15.79
C VAL A 193 7.75 23.06 -17.14
N THR A 194 6.52 23.52 -17.26
CA THR A 194 5.99 24.15 -18.47
C THR A 194 5.56 25.57 -18.15
N VAL A 195 5.92 26.51 -19.00
CA VAL A 195 5.44 27.90 -18.92
C VAL A 195 4.31 28.07 -19.93
N LEU A 196 3.18 28.54 -19.44
CA LEU A 196 2.02 28.89 -20.27
C LEU A 196 1.93 30.40 -20.37
N ASP A 197 1.88 30.89 -21.61
CA ASP A 197 1.68 32.31 -21.87
C ASP A 197 0.20 32.65 -21.92
N GLY A 198 -0.17 33.69 -21.19
CA GLY A 198 -1.53 34.17 -21.11
C GLY A 198 -1.62 35.67 -21.07
N LYS A 199 -2.84 36.20 -21.06
CA LYS A 199 -3.11 37.63 -20.94
C LYS A 199 -4.09 37.85 -19.81
N GLY A 200 -3.73 38.71 -18.86
CA GLY A 200 -4.63 39.13 -17.81
C GLY A 200 -5.84 39.87 -18.40
N TRP A 201 -7.06 39.37 -18.13
CA TRP A 201 -8.25 39.98 -18.71
C TRP A 201 -8.48 41.43 -18.26
N TYR A 202 -8.28 41.69 -16.97
CA TYR A 202 -8.43 43.01 -16.41
C TYR A 202 -7.24 43.96 -16.71
N SER A 203 -6.04 43.47 -16.46
CA SER A 203 -4.82 44.28 -16.64
C SER A 203 -4.38 44.46 -18.10
N GLN A 204 -4.88 43.58 -19.00
CA GLN A 204 -4.46 43.49 -20.41
C GLN A 204 -2.94 43.24 -20.59
N GLN A 205 -2.23 42.91 -19.52
CA GLN A 205 -0.80 42.63 -19.52
C GLN A 205 -0.52 41.15 -19.79
N PRO A 206 0.64 40.83 -20.44
CA PRO A 206 1.07 39.45 -20.58
C PRO A 206 1.36 38.83 -19.20
N ILE A 207 0.96 37.56 -19.02
CA ILE A 207 1.19 36.79 -17.79
C ILE A 207 1.83 35.49 -18.19
N HIS A 208 2.88 35.08 -17.47
CA HIS A 208 3.52 33.78 -17.56
C HIS A 208 3.13 32.92 -16.38
N ILE A 209 2.55 31.75 -16.66
CA ILE A 209 2.07 30.82 -15.65
C ILE A 209 2.98 29.60 -15.68
N VAL A 210 3.67 29.34 -14.59
CA VAL A 210 4.47 28.13 -14.44
C VAL A 210 3.55 27.00 -13.98
N THR A 211 3.48 25.92 -14.77
CA THR A 211 2.75 24.71 -14.39
C THR A 211 3.70 23.56 -14.16
N VAL A 212 3.49 22.83 -13.06
CA VAL A 212 4.30 21.70 -12.62
C VAL A 212 3.40 20.57 -12.14
N LEU A 213 3.68 19.37 -12.63
CA LEU A 213 3.12 18.14 -12.09
C LEU A 213 4.15 17.50 -11.13
N ALA A 214 3.76 17.26 -9.89
CA ALA A 214 4.64 16.73 -8.86
C ALA A 214 3.93 15.69 -8.00
N ARG A 215 4.67 14.91 -7.23
CA ARG A 215 4.07 14.07 -6.20
C ARG A 215 3.69 14.93 -5.00
N LYS A 216 2.63 14.55 -4.30
CA LYS A 216 2.15 15.30 -3.13
C LYS A 216 3.22 15.50 -2.05
N GLN A 217 4.14 14.55 -1.92
CA GLN A 217 5.28 14.64 -0.99
C GLN A 217 6.24 15.78 -1.32
N GLU A 218 6.34 16.16 -2.58
CA GLU A 218 7.22 17.22 -3.07
C GLU A 218 6.61 18.62 -2.90
N SER A 219 5.33 18.70 -2.54
CA SER A 219 4.60 19.97 -2.45
C SER A 219 5.25 20.98 -1.50
N GLN A 220 5.66 20.54 -0.33
CA GLN A 220 6.28 21.44 0.66
C GLN A 220 7.58 22.03 0.15
N LEU A 221 8.41 21.24 -0.53
CA LEU A 221 9.65 21.69 -1.14
C LEU A 221 9.38 22.72 -2.24
N ILE A 222 8.39 22.45 -3.10
CA ILE A 222 7.97 23.39 -4.17
C ILE A 222 7.48 24.71 -3.57
N PHE A 223 6.63 24.68 -2.53
CA PHE A 223 6.20 25.89 -1.85
C PHE A 223 7.36 26.67 -1.22
N HIS A 224 8.33 25.96 -0.65
CA HIS A 224 9.51 26.61 -0.08
C HIS A 224 10.35 27.32 -1.15
N ILE A 225 10.57 26.67 -2.30
CA ILE A 225 11.28 27.27 -3.45
C ILE A 225 10.54 28.51 -3.93
N ILE A 226 9.24 28.43 -4.14
CA ILE A 226 8.46 29.58 -4.61
C ILE A 226 8.56 30.76 -3.65
N LYS A 227 8.33 30.51 -2.34
CA LYS A 227 8.38 31.57 -1.32
C LYS A 227 9.75 32.18 -1.15
N SER A 228 10.83 31.42 -1.35
CA SER A 228 12.20 31.95 -1.25
C SER A 228 12.55 32.89 -2.40
N ILE A 229 11.97 32.69 -3.58
CA ILE A 229 12.23 33.49 -4.78
C ILE A 229 11.25 34.68 -4.88
N ASP A 230 9.97 34.39 -4.71
CA ASP A 230 8.91 35.40 -4.74
C ASP A 230 7.87 35.17 -3.65
N PRO A 231 7.98 35.88 -2.52
CA PRO A 231 7.00 35.77 -1.42
C PRO A 231 5.59 36.18 -1.81
N ASN A 232 5.42 37.00 -2.87
CA ASN A 232 4.16 37.50 -3.36
C ASN A 232 3.56 36.68 -4.50
N ALA A 233 4.21 35.57 -4.90
CA ALA A 233 3.67 34.70 -5.95
C ALA A 233 2.29 34.15 -5.56
N PHE A 234 1.37 34.19 -6.51
CA PHE A 234 0.07 33.51 -6.37
C PHE A 234 0.20 32.08 -6.84
N VAL A 235 -0.17 31.13 -5.98
CA VAL A 235 -0.02 29.70 -6.22
C VAL A 235 -1.35 29.00 -6.03
N SER A 236 -1.80 28.30 -7.06
CA SER A 236 -2.92 27.37 -6.99
C SER A 236 -2.39 25.93 -7.04
N GLN A 237 -2.82 25.09 -6.12
CA GLN A 237 -2.51 23.67 -6.09
C GLN A 237 -3.80 22.85 -6.19
N ALA A 238 -3.84 21.90 -7.13
CA ALA A 238 -4.92 20.95 -7.28
C ALA A 238 -4.42 19.50 -7.15
N ASN A 239 -5.22 18.63 -6.54
CA ASN A 239 -4.96 17.21 -6.57
C ASN A 239 -5.33 16.66 -7.94
N VAL A 240 -4.47 15.84 -8.54
CA VAL A 240 -4.69 15.22 -9.83
C VAL A 240 -4.83 13.71 -9.65
N SER A 241 -5.94 13.15 -10.17
CA SER A 241 -6.21 11.73 -10.15
C SER A 241 -5.59 11.07 -11.37
N GLY A 242 -4.44 10.41 -11.20
CA GLY A 242 -3.76 9.67 -12.26
C GLY A 242 -2.91 10.57 -13.16
N VAL A 243 -1.61 10.55 -12.90
CA VAL A 243 -0.60 11.12 -13.77
C VAL A 243 0.24 9.96 -14.29
N PHE A 244 0.31 9.84 -15.61
CA PHE A 244 1.02 8.74 -16.28
C PHE A 244 2.13 9.31 -17.16
N GLY A 245 3.28 8.63 -17.19
CA GLY A 245 4.42 9.01 -18.02
C GLY A 245 5.73 9.03 -17.26
N GLN A 246 6.75 9.66 -17.82
CA GLN A 246 8.09 9.70 -17.25
C GLN A 246 8.10 10.37 -15.87
N GLY A 247 8.57 9.62 -14.87
CA GLY A 247 8.61 10.07 -13.46
C GLY A 247 7.33 9.84 -12.66
N PHE A 248 6.28 9.28 -13.28
CA PHE A 248 4.99 8.92 -12.70
C PHE A 248 4.62 7.45 -13.00
N ASP A 249 3.37 7.10 -12.81
CA ASP A 249 2.89 5.74 -13.07
C ASP A 249 2.89 5.43 -14.57
N THR A 250 3.09 4.16 -14.93
CA THR A 250 3.05 3.72 -16.34
C THR A 250 1.62 3.39 -16.76
N ILE A 251 1.26 3.75 -17.99
CA ILE A 251 -0.01 3.31 -18.59
C ILE A 251 0.06 1.80 -18.75
N LYS A 252 -0.86 1.08 -18.13
CA LYS A 252 -0.99 -0.36 -18.31
C LYS A 252 -1.67 -0.63 -19.64
N ASN A 253 -0.96 -1.29 -20.56
CA ASN A 253 -1.59 -1.75 -21.79
C ASN A 253 -2.63 -2.83 -21.42
N LYS A 254 -3.86 -2.62 -21.84
CA LYS A 254 -4.93 -3.59 -21.72
C LYS A 254 -4.70 -4.77 -22.66
#